data_d98add0ee5876becf83c0d5377765362
#
_entry.id   d98add0ee5876becf83c0d5377765362
#
_cell.length_a   1.000
_cell.length_b   1.000
_cell.length_c   1.000
_cell.angle_alpha   90.00
_cell.angle_beta   90.00
_cell.angle_gamma   90.00
#
_symmetry.space_group_name_H-M   'P 1'
#
loop_
_entity.id
_entity.type
_entity.pdbx_description
1 polymer ?
#
loop_
_entity_poly.entity_id
_entity_poly.type
_entity_poly.pdbx_seq_one_letter_code
_entity_poly.pdbx_strand_id
1 'polypeptide(L)'
;MSECILHFLEEKNMPSITKKKHTYLLIDGHDQEYMYVLKDGIIKVSVILCDGREFNITYIKDFDVISLLKDEINEFTTSQFRVRIESDTATFYRVPRELFFNEVKYNSDFKNYVDTYYRTKLKEAIIRQQTMTMNGKNGAVCAFIYSLVPLFGRKVSAK
;
A
#
# COMPACT_ATOMS: atom_id res chain seq x y z
N MET A 1 7.07 8.62 -12.42
CA MET A 1 6.47 7.28 -12.59
C MET A 1 5.00 7.21 -12.15
N SER A 2 4.60 7.95 -11.14
CA SER A 2 3.18 8.10 -10.73
C SER A 2 2.39 9.13 -11.55
N GLU A 3 3.04 9.90 -12.41
CA GLU A 3 2.44 11.02 -13.15
C GLU A 3 1.31 10.58 -14.08
N CYS A 4 1.45 9.45 -14.77
CA CYS A 4 0.40 8.97 -15.68
C CYS A 4 -0.88 8.61 -14.92
N ILE A 5 -0.77 7.99 -13.73
CA ILE A 5 -1.94 7.67 -12.88
C ILE A 5 -2.53 8.95 -12.28
N LEU A 6 -1.69 9.87 -11.79
CA LEU A 6 -2.18 11.16 -11.28
C LEU A 6 -2.94 11.94 -12.34
N HIS A 7 -2.37 12.05 -13.55
CA HIS A 7 -3.03 12.70 -14.68
C HIS A 7 -4.39 12.05 -15.00
N PHE A 8 -4.43 10.72 -15.05
CA PHE A 8 -5.68 9.99 -15.25
C PHE A 8 -6.72 10.28 -14.16
N LEU A 9 -6.30 10.27 -12.87
CA LEU A 9 -7.19 10.53 -11.75
C LEU A 9 -7.76 11.96 -11.78
N GLU A 10 -6.96 12.92 -12.19
CA GLU A 10 -7.36 14.32 -12.32
C GLU A 10 -8.24 14.56 -13.56
N GLU A 11 -7.85 14.02 -14.72
CA GLU A 11 -8.61 14.14 -15.97
C GLU A 11 -10.02 13.56 -15.83
N LYS A 12 -10.14 12.40 -15.20
CA LYS A 12 -11.41 11.72 -14.97
C LYS A 12 -12.17 12.23 -13.74
N ASN A 13 -11.65 13.24 -13.02
CA ASN A 13 -12.24 13.77 -11.81
C ASN A 13 -12.63 12.66 -10.81
N MET A 14 -11.72 11.71 -10.53
CA MET A 14 -12.01 10.59 -9.66
C MET A 14 -12.37 11.05 -8.24
N PRO A 15 -13.46 10.51 -7.66
CA PRO A 15 -13.88 10.88 -6.31
C PRO A 15 -12.82 10.45 -5.29
N SER A 16 -12.66 11.26 -4.26
CA SER A 16 -11.77 10.96 -3.13
C SER A 16 -12.55 10.79 -1.84
N ILE A 17 -12.04 9.92 -0.97
CA ILE A 17 -12.55 9.68 0.37
C ILE A 17 -11.45 9.92 1.38
N THR A 18 -11.78 10.53 2.52
CA THR A 18 -10.84 10.74 3.63
C THR A 18 -11.27 9.91 4.82
N LYS A 19 -10.33 9.20 5.42
CA LYS A 19 -10.52 8.38 6.61
C LYS A 19 -9.66 8.90 7.77
N LYS A 20 -10.17 8.74 9.00
CA LYS A 20 -9.48 9.15 10.22
C LYS A 20 -8.57 8.05 10.75
N LYS A 21 -7.63 8.44 11.57
CA LYS A 21 -6.71 7.55 12.28
C LYS A 21 -7.43 6.38 12.96
N HIS A 22 -6.81 5.22 12.92
CA HIS A 22 -7.31 3.95 13.49
C HIS A 22 -8.61 3.41 12.88
N THR A 23 -9.11 4.03 11.80
CA THR A 23 -10.18 3.43 11.00
C THR A 23 -9.62 2.55 9.89
N TYR A 24 -10.47 1.70 9.31
CA TYR A 24 -10.10 0.82 8.21
C TYR A 24 -10.65 1.36 6.88
N LEU A 25 -9.83 1.28 5.83
CA LEU A 25 -10.27 1.52 4.45
C LEU A 25 -10.85 0.24 3.85
N LEU A 26 -10.08 -0.85 3.95
CA LEU A 26 -10.41 -2.16 3.40
C LEU A 26 -10.41 -3.19 4.53
N ILE A 27 -11.50 -3.94 4.57
CA ILE A 27 -11.62 -5.20 5.29
C ILE A 27 -12.06 -6.19 4.22
N ASP A 28 -11.43 -7.32 4.14
CA ASP A 28 -11.63 -8.30 3.08
C ASP A 28 -13.11 -8.64 2.82
N GLY A 29 -13.48 -8.78 1.55
CA GLY A 29 -14.80 -9.20 1.10
C GLY A 29 -15.79 -8.09 0.73
N HIS A 30 -15.52 -6.81 0.99
CA HIS A 30 -16.54 -5.77 0.84
C HIS A 30 -16.37 -4.78 -0.31
N ASP A 31 -15.27 -4.79 -1.08
CA ASP A 31 -15.14 -3.79 -2.15
C ASP A 31 -14.29 -4.29 -3.33
N GLN A 32 -14.89 -5.17 -4.13
CA GLN A 32 -14.27 -5.66 -5.37
C GLN A 32 -14.54 -4.74 -6.57
N GLU A 33 -15.47 -3.80 -6.45
CA GLU A 33 -15.86 -2.93 -7.56
C GLU A 33 -14.90 -1.75 -7.77
N TYR A 34 -14.07 -1.44 -6.78
CA TYR A 34 -13.21 -0.25 -6.80
C TYR A 34 -11.74 -0.58 -6.54
N MET A 35 -10.90 0.18 -7.24
CA MET A 35 -9.48 0.30 -6.94
C MET A 35 -9.26 1.51 -6.04
N TYR A 36 -8.44 1.36 -5.00
CA TYR A 36 -8.07 2.44 -4.10
C TYR A 36 -6.63 2.87 -4.32
N VAL A 37 -6.44 4.17 -4.52
CA VAL A 37 -5.14 4.80 -4.67
C VAL A 37 -4.94 5.76 -3.52
N LEU A 38 -3.93 5.52 -2.70
CA LEU A 38 -3.54 6.43 -1.62
C LEU A 38 -3.04 7.74 -2.24
N LYS A 39 -3.69 8.86 -1.88
CA LYS A 39 -3.28 10.20 -2.29
C LYS A 39 -2.30 10.80 -1.29
N ASP A 40 -2.64 10.68 -0.02
CA ASP A 40 -1.91 11.29 1.10
C ASP A 40 -2.19 10.54 2.40
N GLY A 41 -1.20 10.49 3.29
CA GLY A 41 -1.30 9.89 4.60
C GLY A 41 -0.39 8.67 4.78
N ILE A 42 -0.52 8.03 5.95
CA ILE A 42 0.22 6.80 6.30
C ILE A 42 -0.79 5.71 6.62
N ILE A 43 -0.62 4.56 6.00
CA ILE A 43 -1.44 3.38 6.21
C ILE A 43 -0.59 2.19 6.62
N LYS A 44 -1.20 1.28 7.39
CA LYS A 44 -0.66 -0.04 7.71
C LYS A 44 -1.42 -1.07 6.88
N VAL A 45 -0.69 -1.90 6.17
CA VAL A 45 -1.21 -3.05 5.44
C VAL A 45 -0.90 -4.32 6.23
N SER A 46 -1.92 -5.11 6.52
CA SER A 46 -1.81 -6.34 7.28
C SER A 46 -2.75 -7.43 6.75
N VAL A 47 -2.47 -8.66 7.12
CA VAL A 47 -3.38 -9.80 6.93
C VAL A 47 -3.69 -10.44 8.27
N ILE A 48 -4.90 -10.98 8.40
CA ILE A 48 -5.28 -11.80 9.55
C ILE A 48 -5.10 -13.25 9.16
N LEU A 49 -4.26 -13.96 9.90
CA LEU A 49 -4.00 -15.37 9.71
C LEU A 49 -5.19 -16.21 10.18
N CYS A 50 -5.24 -17.49 9.78
CA CYS A 50 -6.32 -18.43 10.16
C CYS A 50 -6.46 -18.60 11.68
N ASP A 51 -5.39 -18.36 12.44
CA ASP A 51 -5.37 -18.42 13.91
C ASP A 51 -5.77 -17.10 14.58
N GLY A 52 -6.19 -16.09 13.81
CA GLY A 52 -6.61 -14.79 14.29
C GLY A 52 -5.47 -13.79 14.56
N ARG A 53 -4.20 -14.19 14.40
CA ARG A 53 -3.08 -13.28 14.57
C ARG A 53 -2.99 -12.31 13.39
N GLU A 54 -2.67 -11.05 13.69
CA GLU A 54 -2.41 -10.02 12.67
C GLU A 54 -0.93 -10.06 12.26
N PHE A 55 -0.69 -10.22 10.95
CA PHE A 55 0.64 -10.12 10.37
C PHE A 55 0.78 -8.82 9.57
N ASN A 56 1.68 -7.94 10.02
CA ASN A 56 1.95 -6.68 9.35
C ASN A 56 2.82 -6.92 8.11
N ILE A 57 2.27 -6.58 6.95
CA ILE A 57 2.99 -6.70 5.67
C ILE A 57 3.90 -5.49 5.49
N THR A 58 3.32 -4.28 5.52
CA THR A 58 4.07 -3.05 5.27
C THR A 58 3.34 -1.82 5.79
N TYR A 59 4.09 -0.71 5.90
CA TYR A 59 3.54 0.63 6.00
C TYR A 59 3.76 1.34 4.66
N ILE A 60 2.75 2.06 4.21
CA ILE A 60 2.79 2.84 2.97
C ILE A 60 2.53 4.29 3.33
N LYS A 61 3.35 5.18 2.77
CA LYS A 61 3.22 6.62 2.91
C LYS A 61 3.09 7.24 1.54
N ASP A 62 2.24 8.25 1.44
CA ASP A 62 2.00 9.00 0.23
C ASP A 62 1.46 8.12 -0.92
N PHE A 63 1.63 8.53 -2.17
CA PHE A 63 0.98 7.93 -3.33
C PHE A 63 1.32 6.44 -3.56
N ASP A 64 0.29 5.59 -3.55
CA ASP A 64 0.42 4.15 -3.85
C ASP A 64 -0.92 3.55 -4.30
N VAL A 65 -0.90 2.57 -5.22
CA VAL A 65 -2.11 1.86 -5.69
C VAL A 65 -2.33 0.62 -4.83
N ILE A 66 -3.01 0.79 -3.70
CA ILE A 66 -3.16 -0.23 -2.65
C ILE A 66 -3.88 -1.49 -3.14
N SER A 67 -4.87 -1.33 -4.01
CA SER A 67 -5.67 -2.45 -4.48
C SER A 67 -4.89 -3.46 -5.33
N LEU A 68 -3.82 -3.04 -6.02
CA LEU A 68 -2.92 -3.96 -6.71
C LEU A 68 -2.22 -4.91 -5.72
N LEU A 69 -1.78 -4.40 -4.57
CA LEU A 69 -1.17 -5.24 -3.54
C LEU A 69 -2.18 -6.20 -2.91
N LYS A 70 -3.43 -5.74 -2.71
CA LYS A 70 -4.52 -6.57 -2.20
C LYS A 70 -4.82 -7.75 -3.13
N ASP A 71 -4.90 -7.49 -4.42
CA ASP A 71 -5.24 -8.51 -5.42
C ASP A 71 -4.22 -9.64 -5.41
N GLU A 72 -2.93 -9.31 -5.44
CA GLU A 72 -1.85 -10.31 -5.41
C GLU A 72 -1.83 -11.12 -4.11
N ILE A 73 -2.06 -10.48 -2.96
CA ILE A 73 -2.08 -11.20 -1.68
C ILE A 73 -3.28 -12.15 -1.61
N ASN A 74 -4.46 -11.71 -2.03
CA ASN A 74 -5.68 -12.51 -1.94
C ASN A 74 -5.68 -13.69 -2.90
N GLU A 75 -4.97 -13.62 -4.02
CA GLU A 75 -4.86 -14.73 -4.97
C GLU A 75 -4.16 -15.95 -4.36
N PHE A 76 -3.17 -15.71 -3.47
CA PHE A 76 -2.33 -16.76 -2.91
C PHE A 76 -2.64 -17.12 -1.45
N THR A 77 -3.49 -16.35 -0.77
CA THR A 77 -3.78 -16.57 0.64
C THR A 77 -5.27 -16.54 0.96
N THR A 78 -5.70 -17.39 1.90
CA THR A 78 -7.04 -17.31 2.50
C THR A 78 -7.11 -16.29 3.62
N SER A 79 -6.04 -15.51 3.82
CA SER A 79 -5.92 -14.53 4.89
C SER A 79 -6.69 -13.25 4.56
N GLN A 80 -7.30 -12.65 5.56
CA GLN A 80 -8.05 -11.41 5.40
C GLN A 80 -7.10 -10.21 5.28
N PHE A 81 -7.14 -9.53 4.14
CA PHE A 81 -6.39 -8.30 3.91
C PHE A 81 -7.04 -7.12 4.62
N ARG A 82 -6.22 -6.31 5.31
CA ARG A 82 -6.67 -5.12 6.03
C ARG A 82 -5.79 -3.92 5.76
N VAL A 83 -6.42 -2.76 5.62
CA VAL A 83 -5.74 -1.45 5.50
C VAL A 83 -6.24 -0.53 6.60
N ARG A 84 -5.36 -0.21 7.57
CA ARG A 84 -5.64 0.69 8.69
C ARG A 84 -4.92 2.02 8.53
N ILE A 85 -5.60 3.11 8.85
CA ILE A 85 -5.03 4.46 8.80
C ILE A 85 -4.19 4.72 10.05
N GLU A 86 -2.92 5.17 9.87
CA GLU A 86 -1.96 5.42 10.95
C GLU A 86 -1.65 6.92 11.14
N SER A 87 -1.77 7.74 10.10
CA SER A 87 -1.75 9.21 10.21
C SER A 87 -3.07 9.74 10.76
N ASP A 88 -3.13 11.00 11.14
CA ASP A 88 -4.37 11.62 11.67
C ASP A 88 -5.51 11.50 10.66
N THR A 89 -5.19 11.65 9.37
CA THR A 89 -6.09 11.36 8.25
C THR A 89 -5.32 10.70 7.11
N ALA A 90 -6.04 9.98 6.25
CA ALA A 90 -5.53 9.54 4.97
C ALA A 90 -6.60 9.71 3.90
N THR A 91 -6.20 10.15 2.72
CA THR A 91 -7.09 10.42 1.59
C THR A 91 -6.80 9.44 0.45
N PHE A 92 -7.85 8.92 -0.15
CA PHE A 92 -7.78 7.91 -1.20
C PHE A 92 -8.64 8.32 -2.38
N TYR A 93 -8.15 8.11 -3.60
CA TYR A 93 -8.99 8.09 -4.78
C TYR A 93 -9.71 6.75 -4.86
N ARG A 94 -10.97 6.79 -5.30
CA ARG A 94 -11.80 5.62 -5.55
C ARG A 94 -12.09 5.52 -7.03
N VAL A 95 -11.51 4.51 -7.68
CA VAL A 95 -11.57 4.32 -9.13
C VAL A 95 -12.38 3.05 -9.44
N PRO A 96 -13.40 3.10 -10.29
CA PRO A 96 -14.07 1.88 -10.74
C PRO A 96 -13.05 0.88 -11.30
N ARG A 97 -13.12 -0.38 -10.83
CA ARG A 97 -12.15 -1.42 -11.19
C ARG A 97 -12.06 -1.66 -12.69
N GLU A 98 -13.23 -1.73 -13.33
CA GLU A 98 -13.32 -1.89 -14.78
C GLU A 98 -12.62 -0.77 -15.53
N LEU A 99 -12.83 0.48 -15.11
CA LEU A 99 -12.20 1.64 -15.72
C LEU A 99 -10.66 1.59 -15.57
N PHE A 100 -10.15 1.22 -14.39
CA PHE A 100 -8.72 1.08 -14.14
C PHE A 100 -8.10 0.02 -15.06
N PHE A 101 -8.68 -1.17 -15.15
CA PHE A 101 -8.13 -2.24 -15.99
C PHE A 101 -8.33 -2.00 -17.49
N ASN A 102 -9.33 -1.24 -17.90
CA ASN A 102 -9.44 -0.78 -19.28
C ASN A 102 -8.28 0.15 -19.65
N GLU A 103 -7.88 1.07 -18.74
CA GLU A 103 -6.68 1.88 -18.97
C GLU A 103 -5.41 1.02 -19.05
N VAL A 104 -5.23 0.05 -18.14
CA VAL A 104 -4.10 -0.89 -18.22
C VAL A 104 -4.05 -1.63 -19.55
N LYS A 105 -5.21 -1.96 -20.13
CA LYS A 105 -5.30 -2.71 -21.38
C LYS A 105 -4.97 -1.88 -22.62
N TYR A 106 -5.37 -0.61 -22.63
CA TYR A 106 -5.30 0.22 -23.84
C TYR A 106 -4.24 1.31 -23.80
N ASN A 107 -3.68 1.62 -22.64
CA ASN A 107 -2.65 2.64 -22.44
C ASN A 107 -1.33 1.99 -22.04
N SER A 108 -0.32 2.12 -22.90
CA SER A 108 1.01 1.52 -22.68
C SER A 108 1.72 2.07 -21.45
N ASP A 109 1.55 3.34 -21.14
CA ASP A 109 2.19 3.98 -19.98
C ASP A 109 1.58 3.48 -18.68
N PHE A 110 0.26 3.27 -18.68
CA PHE A 110 -0.45 2.69 -17.55
C PHE A 110 -0.04 1.23 -17.31
N LYS A 111 0.09 0.44 -18.39
CA LYS A 111 0.60 -0.92 -18.31
C LYS A 111 2.02 -0.96 -17.77
N ASN A 112 2.91 -0.12 -18.31
CA ASN A 112 4.30 -0.02 -17.84
C ASN A 112 4.39 0.40 -16.37
N TYR A 113 3.48 1.26 -15.91
CA TYR A 113 3.38 1.61 -14.50
C TYR A 113 3.06 0.39 -13.64
N VAL A 114 2.04 -0.39 -14.00
CA VAL A 114 1.63 -1.59 -13.24
C VAL A 114 2.75 -2.63 -13.21
N ASP A 115 3.40 -2.90 -14.35
CA ASP A 115 4.53 -3.81 -14.42
C ASP A 115 5.70 -3.35 -13.51
N THR A 116 5.99 -2.05 -13.54
CA THR A 116 7.05 -1.47 -12.69
C THR A 116 6.66 -1.49 -11.22
N TYR A 117 5.38 -1.29 -10.90
CA TYR A 117 4.85 -1.41 -9.55
C TYR A 117 5.15 -2.78 -8.95
N TYR A 118 4.77 -3.85 -9.65
CA TYR A 118 5.00 -5.21 -9.17
C TYR A 118 6.50 -5.54 -9.03
N ARG A 119 7.34 -5.14 -9.98
CA ARG A 119 8.80 -5.32 -9.89
C ARG A 119 9.37 -4.59 -8.67
N THR A 120 8.89 -3.39 -8.38
CA THR A 120 9.33 -2.61 -7.21
C THR A 120 8.91 -3.29 -5.91
N LYS A 121 7.65 -3.73 -5.81
CA LYS A 121 7.15 -4.45 -4.61
C LYS A 121 7.89 -5.77 -4.39
N LEU A 122 8.20 -6.52 -5.45
CA LEU A 122 9.00 -7.73 -5.36
C LEU A 122 10.42 -7.43 -4.84
N LYS A 123 11.08 -6.39 -5.37
CA LYS A 123 12.40 -5.97 -4.91
C LYS A 123 12.39 -5.56 -3.43
N GLU A 124 11.39 -4.79 -3.00
CA GLU A 124 11.21 -4.40 -1.60
C GLU A 124 11.02 -5.62 -0.69
N ALA A 125 10.23 -6.62 -1.13
CA ALA A 125 10.01 -7.85 -0.39
C ALA A 125 11.30 -8.67 -0.24
N ILE A 126 12.10 -8.81 -1.30
CA ILE A 126 13.39 -9.50 -1.28
C ILE A 126 14.37 -8.81 -0.31
N ILE A 127 14.50 -7.48 -0.40
CA ILE A 127 15.37 -6.71 0.49
C ILE A 127 14.94 -6.89 1.96
N ARG A 128 13.64 -6.83 2.22
CA ARG A 128 13.09 -7.04 3.57
C ARG A 128 13.41 -8.45 4.07
N GLN A 129 13.21 -9.48 3.26
CA GLN A 129 13.52 -10.86 3.61
C GLN A 129 15.01 -11.02 3.93
N GLN A 130 15.91 -10.47 3.11
CA GLN A 130 17.34 -10.49 3.37
C GLN A 130 17.69 -9.81 4.70
N THR A 131 17.14 -8.61 4.94
CA THR A 131 17.37 -7.84 6.17
C THR A 131 16.90 -8.58 7.42
N MET A 132 15.75 -9.26 7.33
CA MET A 132 15.20 -10.03 8.45
C MET A 132 15.95 -11.33 8.74
N THR A 133 16.55 -11.95 7.73
CA THR A 133 17.23 -13.26 7.88
C THR A 133 18.72 -13.14 8.17
N MET A 134 19.41 -12.16 7.58
CA MET A 134 20.87 -12.06 7.68
C MET A 134 21.41 -11.47 8.97
N ASN A 135 20.62 -10.68 9.69
CA ASN A 135 21.07 -9.88 10.84
C ASN A 135 20.74 -10.52 12.21
N GLY A 136 20.25 -11.75 12.24
CA GLY A 136 19.74 -12.39 13.46
C GLY A 136 18.55 -11.62 14.06
N LYS A 137 18.03 -12.08 15.21
CA LYS A 137 16.82 -11.51 15.81
C LYS A 137 16.96 -10.03 16.17
N ASN A 138 18.07 -9.64 16.81
CA ASN A 138 18.28 -8.25 17.25
C ASN A 138 18.50 -7.32 16.05
N GLY A 139 19.29 -7.75 15.08
CA GLY A 139 19.50 -6.98 13.86
C GLY A 139 18.23 -6.79 13.03
N ALA A 140 17.38 -7.81 12.95
CA ALA A 140 16.08 -7.71 12.29
C ALA A 140 15.16 -6.68 12.97
N VAL A 141 15.10 -6.68 14.30
CA VAL A 141 14.33 -5.68 15.07
C VAL A 141 14.88 -4.27 14.85
N CYS A 142 16.19 -4.08 14.94
CA CYS A 142 16.81 -2.77 14.69
C CYS A 142 16.54 -2.28 13.25
N ALA A 143 16.69 -3.14 12.26
CA ALA A 143 16.42 -2.81 10.87
C ALA A 143 14.94 -2.45 10.64
N PHE A 144 14.02 -3.16 11.26
CA PHE A 144 12.59 -2.84 11.22
C PHE A 144 12.32 -1.46 11.82
N ILE A 145 12.82 -1.18 13.05
CA ILE A 145 12.65 0.13 13.69
C ILE A 145 13.23 1.24 12.80
N TYR A 146 14.44 1.02 12.25
CA TYR A 146 15.06 1.99 11.36
C TYR A 146 14.23 2.27 10.10
N SER A 147 13.58 1.25 9.55
CA SER A 147 12.69 1.40 8.38
C SER A 147 11.45 2.26 8.65
N LEU A 148 11.05 2.41 9.93
CA LEU A 148 9.91 3.24 10.33
C LEU A 148 10.28 4.74 10.49
N VAL A 149 11.57 5.06 10.61
CA VAL A 149 12.01 6.45 10.83
C VAL A 149 11.56 7.42 9.74
N PRO A 150 11.64 7.11 8.42
CA PRO A 150 11.13 8.00 7.37
C PRO A 150 9.61 8.23 7.43
N LEU A 151 8.87 7.29 8.01
CA LEU A 151 7.42 7.33 8.10
C LEU A 151 6.93 8.12 9.32
N PHE A 152 7.51 7.83 10.49
CA PHE A 152 7.04 8.31 11.78
C PHE A 152 8.06 9.18 12.54
N GLY A 153 9.32 9.22 12.09
CA GLY A 153 10.39 9.94 12.74
C GLY A 153 10.16 11.46 12.73
N ARG A 154 10.47 12.11 13.85
CA ARG A 154 10.51 13.57 13.96
C ARG A 154 11.96 14.04 13.86
N LYS A 155 12.22 15.09 13.07
CA LYS A 155 13.51 15.76 13.11
C LYS A 155 13.65 16.48 14.46
N VAL A 156 14.60 16.05 15.27
CA VAL A 156 14.99 16.77 16.50
C VAL A 156 16.23 17.55 16.14
N SER A 157 16.16 18.89 16.17
CA SER A 157 17.36 19.73 16.09
C SER A 157 18.14 19.56 17.37
N ALA A 158 19.39 19.10 17.28
CA ALA A 158 20.31 19.20 18.41
C ALA A 158 20.46 20.68 18.77
N LYS A 159 20.23 21.03 20.05
CA LYS A 159 20.54 22.35 20.62
C LYS A 159 22.03 22.42 20.91
#